data_a4716a8400d2196b6c1366db016ce313
#
_entry.id   a4716a8400d2196b6c1366db016ce313
#
_cell.length_a   1.000
_cell.length_b   1.000
_cell.length_c   1.000
_cell.angle_alpha   90.00
_cell.angle_beta   90.00
_cell.angle_gamma   90.00
#
_symmetry.space_group_name_H-M   'P 1'
#
loop_
_entity.id
_entity.type
_entity.pdbx_description
1 polymer ?
#
loop_
_entity_poly.entity_id
_entity_poly.type
_entity_poly.pdbx_seq_one_letter_code
_entity_poly.pdbx_strand_id
1 'polypeptide(L)'
;MIKIIGGHFIMTQITFKNNPIHLAGSEVSEGQHAPDFKVLDNDLNEVSLENYKGQKKLISVVPSIDTGVCDQQTRKFNEEAAQEDGVVLTISADLPFAQKRWCASNGLDNVITLSDHKDLSFGQQYGVVMEELRLLARSVFVLDSNDKVVYKELVSEGTDFPNFDAALEAYRNI
;
A
#
# COMPACT_ATOMS: atom_id res chain seq x y z
N MET A 1 20.14 -2.56 -6.68
CA MET A 1 19.19 -3.44 -7.42
C MET A 1 20.00 -4.63 -7.96
N ILE A 2 19.81 -5.82 -7.43
CA ILE A 2 20.41 -7.04 -7.99
C ILE A 2 19.32 -7.75 -8.79
N LYS A 3 19.42 -7.69 -10.12
CA LYS A 3 18.60 -8.52 -11.00
C LYS A 3 19.34 -9.83 -11.24
N ILE A 4 18.80 -10.93 -10.77
CA ILE A 4 19.26 -12.26 -11.16
C ILE A 4 18.18 -12.87 -12.05
N ILE A 5 18.52 -13.10 -13.30
CA ILE A 5 17.69 -13.78 -14.29
C ILE A 5 17.88 -15.29 -14.10
N GLY A 6 16.77 -16.01 -13.87
CA GLY A 6 16.76 -17.46 -13.76
C GLY A 6 16.48 -17.97 -12.34
N GLY A 7 15.22 -17.93 -11.92
CA GLY A 7 14.67 -18.76 -10.83
C GLY A 7 15.12 -18.46 -9.40
N HIS A 8 15.75 -17.34 -9.13
CA HIS A 8 16.21 -16.96 -7.79
C HIS A 8 15.74 -15.55 -7.40
N PHE A 9 15.40 -15.41 -6.11
CA PHE A 9 14.88 -14.24 -5.44
C PHE A 9 15.52 -12.93 -5.91
N ILE A 10 14.68 -12.02 -6.44
CA ILE A 10 15.09 -10.65 -6.70
C ILE A 10 14.92 -9.90 -5.38
N MET A 11 16.01 -9.63 -4.69
CA MET A 11 15.99 -8.71 -3.55
C MET A 11 16.00 -7.29 -4.11
N THR A 12 14.81 -6.66 -4.19
CA THR A 12 14.73 -5.23 -4.49
C THR A 12 15.23 -4.46 -3.29
N GLN A 13 16.18 -3.56 -3.52
CA GLN A 13 16.74 -2.70 -2.49
C GLN A 13 16.21 -1.28 -2.67
N ILE A 14 15.72 -0.70 -1.58
CA ILE A 14 15.35 0.71 -1.49
C ILE A 14 16.21 1.38 -0.42
N THR A 15 16.01 2.68 -0.21
CA THR A 15 16.59 3.39 0.92
C THR A 15 15.47 3.94 1.82
N PHE A 16 15.77 4.08 3.10
CA PHE A 16 14.93 4.77 4.07
C PHE A 16 15.82 5.70 4.89
N LYS A 17 15.56 6.99 4.83
CA LYS A 17 16.47 8.03 5.38
C LYS A 17 17.91 7.84 4.88
N ASN A 18 18.04 7.55 3.59
CA ASN A 18 19.30 7.29 2.87
C ASN A 18 20.06 6.03 3.31
N ASN A 19 19.48 5.18 4.14
CA ASN A 19 20.05 3.90 4.53
C ASN A 19 19.49 2.77 3.67
N PRO A 20 20.34 1.83 3.22
CA PRO A 20 19.87 0.68 2.43
C PRO A 20 18.90 -0.20 3.23
N ILE A 21 17.82 -0.59 2.58
CA ILE A 21 16.77 -1.45 3.13
C ILE A 21 16.49 -2.58 2.16
N HIS A 22 16.39 -3.82 2.67
CA HIS A 22 16.03 -4.99 1.90
C HIS A 22 14.53 -5.25 1.99
N LEU A 23 13.93 -5.59 0.86
CA LEU A 23 12.52 -5.95 0.81
C LEU A 23 12.34 -7.45 0.82
N ALA A 24 11.39 -7.92 1.63
CA ALA A 24 10.98 -9.32 1.69
C ALA A 24 9.58 -9.49 1.08
N GLY A 25 9.31 -10.72 0.66
CA GLY A 25 8.04 -11.14 0.08
C GLY A 25 8.10 -11.36 -1.42
N SER A 26 6.95 -11.59 -2.03
CA SER A 26 6.81 -11.89 -3.45
C SER A 26 6.56 -10.61 -4.26
N GLU A 27 7.39 -10.34 -5.25
CA GLU A 27 7.21 -9.18 -6.11
C GLU A 27 5.94 -9.30 -6.96
N VAL A 28 5.15 -8.22 -6.99
CA VAL A 28 3.96 -8.10 -7.83
C VAL A 28 4.32 -7.30 -9.08
N SER A 29 3.85 -7.74 -10.23
CA SER A 29 4.08 -7.06 -11.51
C SER A 29 2.77 -6.55 -12.11
N GLU A 30 2.86 -5.45 -12.86
CA GLU A 30 1.72 -4.99 -13.67
C GLU A 30 1.30 -6.07 -14.65
N GLY A 31 -0.01 -6.21 -14.84
CA GLY A 31 -0.61 -7.21 -15.72
C GLY A 31 -0.96 -8.53 -15.05
N GLN A 32 -0.43 -8.82 -13.85
CA GLN A 32 -0.81 -10.03 -13.14
C GLN A 32 -2.09 -9.83 -12.30
N HIS A 33 -2.72 -10.93 -11.92
CA HIS A 33 -3.79 -10.93 -10.94
C HIS A 33 -3.21 -10.62 -9.56
N ALA A 34 -3.81 -9.66 -8.85
CA ALA A 34 -3.34 -9.25 -7.53
C ALA A 34 -3.46 -10.38 -6.51
N PRO A 35 -2.41 -10.65 -5.71
CA PRO A 35 -2.51 -11.62 -4.62
C PRO A 35 -3.51 -11.17 -3.57
N ASP A 36 -4.20 -12.14 -2.97
CA ASP A 36 -5.05 -11.88 -1.81
C ASP A 36 -4.20 -11.61 -0.57
N PHE A 37 -4.80 -10.99 0.41
CA PHE A 37 -4.18 -10.67 1.69
C PHE A 37 -5.21 -10.68 2.82
N LYS A 38 -4.74 -10.73 4.05
CA LYS A 38 -5.57 -10.62 5.26
C LYS A 38 -5.00 -9.52 6.14
N VAL A 39 -5.79 -8.46 6.32
CA VAL A 39 -5.46 -7.31 7.16
C VAL A 39 -6.60 -7.05 8.13
N LEU A 40 -6.43 -6.12 9.06
CA LEU A 40 -7.46 -5.77 10.03
C LEU A 40 -7.98 -4.35 9.78
N ASP A 41 -9.28 -4.17 9.88
CA ASP A 41 -9.89 -2.85 9.90
C ASP A 41 -9.76 -2.19 11.30
N ASN A 42 -10.32 -0.99 11.44
CA ASN A 42 -10.23 -0.25 12.70
C ASN A 42 -11.00 -0.89 13.87
N ASP A 43 -11.86 -1.84 13.59
CA ASP A 43 -12.64 -2.57 14.59
C ASP A 43 -12.14 -4.02 14.78
N LEU A 44 -10.94 -4.31 14.28
CA LEU A 44 -10.26 -5.61 14.36
C LEU A 44 -10.90 -6.73 13.54
N ASN A 45 -11.77 -6.38 12.58
CA ASN A 45 -12.31 -7.36 11.66
C ASN A 45 -11.30 -7.68 10.56
N GLU A 46 -11.26 -8.95 10.17
CA GLU A 46 -10.42 -9.39 9.06
C GLU A 46 -10.97 -8.89 7.74
N VAL A 47 -10.11 -8.32 6.91
CA VAL A 47 -10.43 -7.76 5.60
C VAL A 47 -9.49 -8.36 4.55
N SER A 48 -10.06 -8.73 3.40
CA SER A 48 -9.34 -9.24 2.23
C SER A 48 -9.84 -8.55 0.96
N LEU A 49 -9.30 -8.91 -0.20
CA LEU A 49 -9.78 -8.39 -1.49
C LEU A 49 -11.25 -8.68 -1.73
N GLU A 50 -11.76 -9.79 -1.21
CA GLU A 50 -13.17 -10.18 -1.36
C GLU A 50 -14.14 -9.13 -0.81
N ASN A 51 -13.75 -8.40 0.24
CA ASN A 51 -14.55 -7.32 0.80
C ASN A 51 -14.80 -6.17 -0.18
N TYR A 52 -13.96 -6.04 -1.20
CA TYR A 52 -14.04 -4.96 -2.22
C TYR A 52 -14.20 -5.52 -3.63
N LYS A 53 -14.73 -6.73 -3.75
CA LYS A 53 -14.93 -7.41 -5.03
C LYS A 53 -15.76 -6.57 -5.98
N GLY A 54 -15.34 -6.51 -7.23
CA GLY A 54 -16.03 -5.77 -8.29
C GLY A 54 -15.75 -4.27 -8.30
N GLN A 55 -14.98 -3.75 -7.36
CA GLN A 55 -14.58 -2.35 -7.31
C GLN A 55 -13.13 -2.19 -7.76
N LYS A 56 -12.84 -1.12 -8.51
CA LYS A 56 -11.46 -0.71 -8.74
C LYS A 56 -10.86 -0.19 -7.45
N LYS A 57 -9.55 -0.37 -7.27
CA LYS A 57 -8.86 -0.10 -6.01
C LYS A 57 -7.59 0.71 -6.24
N LEU A 58 -7.40 1.76 -5.45
CA LEU A 58 -6.11 2.40 -5.27
C LEU A 58 -5.60 2.01 -3.88
N ILE A 59 -4.51 1.24 -3.85
CA ILE A 59 -3.89 0.80 -2.60
C ILE A 59 -2.70 1.69 -2.32
N SER A 60 -2.81 2.51 -1.28
CA SER A 60 -1.76 3.41 -0.81
C SER A 60 -1.06 2.78 0.39
N VAL A 61 0.22 2.46 0.24
CA VAL A 61 1.01 1.78 1.27
C VAL A 61 1.99 2.76 1.88
N VAL A 62 1.98 2.86 3.20
CA VAL A 62 2.82 3.79 3.94
C VAL A 62 3.56 3.08 5.08
N PRO A 63 4.80 3.50 5.42
CA PRO A 63 5.52 2.96 6.56
C PRO A 63 4.81 3.18 7.90
N SER A 64 4.24 4.35 8.12
CA SER A 64 3.41 4.66 9.28
C SER A 64 2.55 5.88 9.02
N ILE A 65 1.31 5.83 9.49
CA ILE A 65 0.36 6.95 9.42
C ILE A 65 0.84 8.16 10.24
N ASP A 66 1.71 7.95 11.22
CA ASP A 66 2.20 8.98 12.14
C ASP A 66 3.35 9.83 11.57
N THR A 67 3.74 9.65 10.30
CA THR A 67 4.78 10.50 9.66
C THR A 67 4.15 11.53 8.74
N GLY A 68 4.78 12.72 8.61
CA GLY A 68 4.23 13.81 7.81
C GLY A 68 4.04 13.47 6.33
N VAL A 69 4.96 12.72 5.72
CA VAL A 69 4.84 12.26 4.32
C VAL A 69 3.69 11.28 4.16
N CYS A 70 3.53 10.36 5.10
CA CYS A 70 2.45 9.38 5.09
C CYS A 70 1.08 10.04 5.27
N ASP A 71 0.98 11.01 6.17
CA ASP A 71 -0.22 11.80 6.39
C ASP A 71 -0.64 12.53 5.10
N GLN A 72 0.29 13.22 4.45
CA GLN A 72 0.03 13.95 3.20
C GLN A 72 -0.34 12.99 2.06
N GLN A 73 0.34 11.87 1.93
CA GLN A 73 0.02 10.85 0.92
C GLN A 73 -1.41 10.34 1.10
N THR A 74 -1.78 9.99 2.33
CA THR A 74 -3.11 9.48 2.66
C THR A 74 -4.19 10.50 2.34
N ARG A 75 -4.02 11.76 2.76
CA ARG A 75 -4.97 12.84 2.47
C ARG A 75 -5.13 13.06 0.98
N LYS A 76 -4.03 13.20 0.26
CA LYS A 76 -4.06 13.52 -1.17
C LYS A 76 -4.77 12.45 -1.98
N PHE A 77 -4.44 11.18 -1.78
CA PHE A 77 -5.14 10.10 -2.49
C PHE A 77 -6.62 10.03 -2.16
N ASN A 78 -6.98 10.20 -0.90
CA ASN A 78 -8.38 10.15 -0.51
C ASN A 78 -9.20 11.33 -1.03
N GLU A 79 -8.63 12.54 -1.04
CA GLU A 79 -9.28 13.73 -1.60
C GLU A 79 -9.46 13.61 -3.12
N GLU A 80 -8.40 13.26 -3.83
CA GLU A 80 -8.37 13.22 -5.29
C GLU A 80 -9.15 12.04 -5.89
N ALA A 81 -9.16 10.91 -5.22
CA ALA A 81 -9.86 9.71 -5.69
C ALA A 81 -11.29 9.57 -5.14
N ALA A 82 -11.71 10.42 -4.21
CA ALA A 82 -13.02 10.31 -3.56
C ALA A 82 -14.22 10.52 -4.52
N GLN A 83 -13.99 11.16 -5.66
CA GLN A 83 -15.03 11.44 -6.64
C GLN A 83 -15.14 10.34 -7.71
N GLU A 84 -14.29 9.34 -7.65
CA GLU A 84 -14.28 8.24 -8.60
C GLU A 84 -15.03 7.02 -8.06
N ASP A 85 -15.61 6.24 -8.96
CA ASP A 85 -16.16 4.93 -8.59
C ASP A 85 -15.00 4.00 -8.20
N GLY A 86 -15.08 3.41 -7.01
CA GLY A 86 -14.04 2.53 -6.52
C GLY A 86 -13.69 2.83 -5.07
N VAL A 87 -12.55 2.35 -4.62
CA VAL A 87 -12.14 2.47 -3.22
C VAL A 87 -10.65 2.79 -3.10
N VAL A 88 -10.31 3.62 -2.12
CA VAL A 88 -8.93 3.89 -1.71
C VAL A 88 -8.67 3.15 -0.41
N LEU A 89 -7.66 2.28 -0.41
CA LEU A 89 -7.24 1.51 0.75
C LEU A 89 -5.87 1.99 1.20
N THR A 90 -5.76 2.50 2.43
CA THR A 90 -4.48 2.88 3.03
C THR A 90 -4.01 1.77 3.95
N ILE A 91 -2.86 1.18 3.65
CA ILE A 91 -2.33 0.03 4.39
C ILE A 91 -1.00 0.39 5.03
N SER A 92 -0.86 0.09 6.30
CA SER A 92 0.38 0.22 7.07
C SER A 92 0.50 -0.88 8.13
N ALA A 93 1.67 -0.98 8.75
CA ALA A 93 1.88 -1.90 9.87
C ALA A 93 1.49 -1.27 11.22
N ASP A 94 0.91 -0.07 11.23
CA ASP A 94 0.38 0.54 12.44
C ASP A 94 -0.72 -0.32 13.06
N LEU A 95 -0.89 -0.24 14.37
CA LEU A 95 -1.98 -0.93 15.04
C LEU A 95 -3.34 -0.34 14.62
N PRO A 96 -4.40 -1.16 14.54
CA PRO A 96 -5.75 -0.67 14.20
C PRO A 96 -6.21 0.47 15.11
N PHE A 97 -5.84 0.43 16.38
CA PHE A 97 -6.15 1.47 17.36
C PHE A 97 -5.52 2.82 17.00
N ALA A 98 -4.26 2.79 16.57
CA ALA A 98 -3.54 4.00 16.14
C ALA A 98 -4.14 4.58 14.87
N GLN A 99 -4.48 3.74 13.90
CA GLN A 99 -5.14 4.15 12.66
C GLN A 99 -6.52 4.77 12.93
N LYS A 100 -7.30 4.15 13.80
CA LYS A 100 -8.62 4.65 14.22
C LYS A 100 -8.51 6.04 14.89
N ARG A 101 -7.56 6.19 15.78
CA ARG A 101 -7.29 7.47 16.45
C ARG A 101 -6.86 8.55 15.46
N TRP A 102 -5.99 8.20 14.51
CA TRP A 102 -5.53 9.13 13.48
C TRP A 102 -6.70 9.64 12.62
N CYS A 103 -7.56 8.75 12.14
CA CYS A 103 -8.75 9.12 11.37
C CYS A 103 -9.66 10.05 12.16
N ALA A 104 -9.97 9.70 13.41
CA ALA A 104 -10.84 10.50 14.27
C ALA A 104 -10.26 11.88 14.57
N SER A 105 -8.97 11.96 14.89
CA SER A 105 -8.28 13.21 15.22
C SER A 105 -8.16 14.17 14.03
N ASN A 106 -8.22 13.65 12.82
CA ASN A 106 -8.08 14.43 11.59
C ASN A 106 -9.42 14.65 10.85
N GLY A 107 -10.53 14.21 11.41
CA GLY A 107 -11.84 14.35 10.80
C GLY A 107 -12.01 13.58 9.49
N LEU A 108 -11.31 12.45 9.34
CA LEU A 108 -11.24 11.65 8.12
C LEU A 108 -12.03 10.34 8.30
N ASP A 109 -13.30 10.43 8.66
CA ASP A 109 -14.17 9.28 8.93
C ASP A 109 -14.40 8.39 7.69
N ASN A 110 -14.22 8.94 6.50
CA ASN A 110 -14.40 8.21 5.22
C ASN A 110 -13.13 7.56 4.69
N VAL A 111 -11.99 7.74 5.35
CA VAL A 111 -10.72 7.12 4.95
C VAL A 111 -10.68 5.69 5.47
N ILE A 112 -10.43 4.73 4.58
CA ILE A 112 -10.27 3.33 4.94
C ILE A 112 -8.80 3.08 5.25
N THR A 113 -8.49 2.84 6.52
CA THR A 113 -7.17 2.43 6.98
C THR A 113 -7.20 0.96 7.39
N LEU A 114 -6.22 0.20 6.92
CA LEU A 114 -6.11 -1.24 7.16
C LEU A 114 -4.75 -1.56 7.75
N SER A 115 -4.73 -2.40 8.76
CA SER A 115 -3.52 -2.77 9.50
C SER A 115 -2.98 -4.12 9.09
N ASP A 116 -1.71 -4.14 8.68
CA ASP A 116 -0.97 -5.35 8.34
C ASP A 116 -0.08 -5.86 9.50
N HIS A 117 -0.30 -5.35 10.73
CA HIS A 117 0.60 -5.60 11.87
C HIS A 117 0.67 -7.07 12.29
N LYS A 118 -0.44 -7.80 12.14
CA LYS A 118 -0.58 -9.14 12.74
C LYS A 118 0.35 -10.16 12.06
N ASP A 119 0.23 -10.31 10.75
CA ASP A 119 0.94 -11.34 10.00
C ASP A 119 1.83 -10.78 8.89
N LEU A 120 1.82 -9.46 8.65
CA LEU A 120 2.43 -8.83 7.48
C LEU A 120 1.98 -9.50 6.17
N SER A 121 0.75 -9.96 6.11
CA SER A 121 0.19 -10.71 4.99
C SER A 121 0.25 -9.91 3.70
N PHE A 122 -0.20 -8.65 3.72
CA PHE A 122 -0.12 -7.77 2.56
C PHE A 122 1.34 -7.55 2.15
N GLY A 123 2.19 -7.19 3.09
CA GLY A 123 3.61 -6.92 2.83
C GLY A 123 4.31 -8.11 2.19
N GLN A 124 4.07 -9.32 2.67
CA GLN A 124 4.65 -10.56 2.15
C GLN A 124 4.12 -10.89 0.75
N GLN A 125 2.82 -10.74 0.53
CA GLN A 125 2.20 -11.06 -0.76
C GLN A 125 2.55 -10.05 -1.85
N TYR A 126 2.83 -8.80 -1.47
CA TYR A 126 3.14 -7.72 -2.42
C TYR A 126 4.63 -7.33 -2.46
N GLY A 127 5.48 -8.01 -1.69
CA GLY A 127 6.93 -7.81 -1.72
C GLY A 127 7.41 -6.47 -1.17
N VAL A 128 6.70 -5.92 -0.18
CA VAL A 128 6.97 -4.58 0.35
C VAL A 128 7.30 -4.56 1.84
N VAL A 129 7.68 -5.68 2.43
CA VAL A 129 8.17 -5.70 3.81
C VAL A 129 9.60 -5.19 3.85
N MET A 130 9.84 -4.11 4.58
CA MET A 130 11.19 -3.65 4.92
C MET A 130 11.74 -4.54 6.04
N GLU A 131 12.68 -5.43 5.72
CA GLU A 131 13.16 -6.46 6.66
C GLU A 131 13.74 -5.87 7.93
N GLU A 132 14.57 -4.83 7.80
CA GLU A 132 15.29 -4.23 8.92
C GLU A 132 14.36 -3.50 9.89
N LEU A 133 13.22 -3.01 9.42
CA LEU A 133 12.30 -2.18 10.20
C LEU A 133 10.98 -2.90 10.53
N ARG A 134 10.65 -3.98 9.83
CA ARG A 134 9.34 -4.66 9.89
C ARG A 134 8.17 -3.70 9.66
N LEU A 135 8.37 -2.75 8.76
CA LEU A 135 7.37 -1.80 8.29
C LEU A 135 7.13 -2.04 6.79
N LEU A 136 6.08 -1.46 6.26
CA LEU A 136 5.79 -1.55 4.83
C LEU A 136 6.50 -0.42 4.07
N ALA A 137 7.11 -0.76 2.95
CA ALA A 137 7.73 0.21 2.07
C ALA A 137 6.66 1.08 1.40
N ARG A 138 6.96 2.37 1.26
CA ARG A 138 6.07 3.30 0.55
C ARG A 138 5.88 2.85 -0.89
N SER A 139 4.64 2.60 -1.25
CA SER A 139 4.28 2.04 -2.54
C SER A 139 2.83 2.35 -2.90
N VAL A 140 2.50 2.23 -4.17
CA VAL A 140 1.14 2.41 -4.67
C VAL A 140 0.82 1.28 -5.65
N PHE A 141 -0.35 0.70 -5.52
CA PHE A 141 -0.89 -0.31 -6.44
C PHE A 141 -2.27 0.12 -6.88
N VAL A 142 -2.56 0.02 -8.17
CA VAL A 142 -3.89 0.23 -8.69
C VAL A 142 -4.38 -1.06 -9.31
N LEU A 143 -5.56 -1.50 -8.86
CA LEU A 143 -6.21 -2.73 -9.34
C LEU A 143 -7.51 -2.35 -10.06
N ASP A 144 -7.78 -3.02 -11.18
CA ASP A 144 -9.07 -2.90 -11.84
C ASP A 144 -10.17 -3.67 -11.07
N SER A 145 -11.39 -3.62 -11.56
CA SER A 145 -12.54 -4.29 -10.92
C SER A 145 -12.43 -5.83 -10.88
N ASN A 146 -11.52 -6.41 -11.64
CA ASN A 146 -11.21 -7.83 -11.65
C ASN A 146 -9.93 -8.16 -10.87
N ASP A 147 -9.42 -7.22 -10.08
CA ASP A 147 -8.20 -7.35 -9.30
C ASP A 147 -6.93 -7.60 -10.13
N LYS A 148 -6.92 -7.11 -11.37
CA LYS A 148 -5.70 -7.07 -12.16
C LYS A 148 -4.87 -5.84 -11.80
N VAL A 149 -3.58 -6.02 -11.60
CA VAL A 149 -2.65 -4.91 -11.31
C VAL A 149 -2.42 -4.11 -12.59
N VAL A 150 -2.90 -2.87 -12.62
CA VAL A 150 -2.74 -1.97 -13.78
C VAL A 150 -1.66 -0.91 -13.56
N TYR A 151 -1.25 -0.69 -12.32
CA TYR A 151 -0.19 0.24 -11.95
C TYR A 151 0.51 -0.21 -10.68
N LYS A 152 1.82 -0.03 -10.65
CA LYS A 152 2.64 -0.29 -9.48
C LYS A 152 3.73 0.76 -9.37
N GLU A 153 3.92 1.32 -8.20
CA GLU A 153 5.08 2.12 -7.85
C GLU A 153 5.66 1.68 -6.52
N LEU A 154 6.95 1.42 -6.50
CA LEU A 154 7.74 1.26 -5.29
C LEU A 154 8.64 2.48 -5.19
N VAL A 155 8.44 3.31 -4.16
CA VAL A 155 9.21 4.55 -3.99
C VAL A 155 10.63 4.19 -3.54
N SER A 156 11.63 4.62 -4.30
CA SER A 156 13.04 4.22 -4.10
C SER A 156 13.66 4.75 -2.80
N GLU A 157 13.20 5.91 -2.31
CA GLU A 157 13.56 6.47 -1.01
C GLU A 157 12.29 6.61 -0.17
N GLY A 158 12.20 5.89 0.94
CA GLY A 158 10.97 5.78 1.73
C GLY A 158 10.46 7.09 2.35
N THR A 159 11.27 8.14 2.34
CA THR A 159 10.88 9.48 2.80
C THR A 159 10.39 10.39 1.67
N ASP A 160 10.49 9.97 0.41
CA ASP A 160 9.99 10.71 -0.74
C ASP A 160 8.50 10.44 -0.97
N PHE A 161 7.84 11.34 -1.72
CA PHE A 161 6.46 11.14 -2.17
C PHE A 161 6.39 10.17 -3.34
N PRO A 162 5.26 9.44 -3.48
CA PRO A 162 4.98 8.73 -4.72
C PRO A 162 4.61 9.69 -5.85
N ASN A 163 4.57 9.19 -7.08
CA ASN A 163 4.04 9.93 -8.22
C ASN A 163 2.50 9.92 -8.18
N PHE A 164 1.92 10.90 -7.52
CA PHE A 164 0.46 11.00 -7.35
C PHE A 164 -0.27 11.04 -8.70
N ASP A 165 0.21 11.84 -9.64
CA ASP A 165 -0.46 12.02 -10.92
C ASP A 165 -0.51 10.74 -11.74
N ALA A 166 0.58 9.98 -11.79
CA ALA A 166 0.63 8.71 -12.51
C ALA A 166 -0.33 7.67 -11.89
N ALA A 167 -0.36 7.57 -10.57
CA ALA A 167 -1.25 6.65 -9.87
C ALA A 167 -2.72 7.02 -10.07
N LEU A 168 -3.06 8.30 -9.94
CA LEU A 168 -4.42 8.80 -10.12
C LEU A 168 -4.89 8.67 -11.57
N GLU A 169 -4.01 8.93 -12.53
CA GLU A 169 -4.32 8.71 -13.95
C GLU A 169 -4.65 7.24 -14.24
N ALA A 170 -3.82 6.32 -13.73
CA ALA A 170 -4.09 4.89 -13.87
C ALA A 170 -5.43 4.48 -13.24
N TYR A 171 -5.76 5.05 -12.08
CA TYR A 171 -7.01 4.79 -11.36
C TYR A 171 -8.24 5.33 -12.11
N ARG A 172 -8.13 6.52 -12.71
CA ARG A 172 -9.25 7.16 -13.44
C ARG A 172 -9.53 6.49 -14.78
N ASN A 173 -8.54 5.86 -15.39
CA ASN A 173 -8.64 5.29 -16.74
C ASN A 173 -9.16 3.83 -16.77
N ILE A 174 -9.58 3.30 -15.65
CA ILE A 174 -10.12 1.94 -15.56
C ILE A 174 -11.59 1.90 -15.18
#